data_fcb6164037f692d9ecbc56f512301ffb
#
_entry.id   fcb6164037f692d9ecbc56f512301ffb
#
_cell.length_a   1.000
_cell.length_b   1.000
_cell.length_c   1.000
_cell.angle_alpha   90.00
_cell.angle_beta   90.00
_cell.angle_gamma   90.00
#
_symmetry.space_group_name_H-M   'P 1'
#
loop_
_entity.id
_entity.type
_entity.pdbx_description
1 polymer ?
#
loop_
_entity_poly.entity_id
_entity_poly.type
_entity_poly.pdbx_seq_one_letter_code
_entity_poly.pdbx_strand_id
1 'polypeptide(L)' 'MKSQKHNQGELKEIKVKIEKEVAEDFEKMVKNTNIKLDDLVLIAMKRFRSSHTDYLKLVPMTE' A
#
# COMPACT_ATOMS: atom_id res chain seq x y z
N MET A 1 -20.66 9.32 -3.94
CA MET A 1 -19.50 9.90 -3.44
C MET A 1 -18.38 9.83 -4.42
N LYS A 2 -17.57 10.79 -4.35
CA LYS A 2 -16.52 10.83 -5.25
C LYS A 2 -15.45 9.91 -4.83
N SER A 3 -15.13 8.99 -5.61
CA SER A 3 -14.09 8.07 -5.22
C SER A 3 -12.76 8.74 -5.40
N GLN A 4 -11.86 8.40 -4.53
CA GLN A 4 -10.51 8.85 -4.67
C GLN A 4 -9.88 8.18 -5.84
N LYS A 5 -9.04 8.91 -6.50
CA LYS A 5 -8.29 8.34 -7.60
C LYS A 5 -6.97 7.81 -7.06
N HIS A 6 -6.70 6.57 -7.40
CA HIS A 6 -5.48 5.92 -6.97
C HIS A 6 -4.67 5.56 -8.20
N ASN A 7 -3.39 5.38 -8.00
CA ASN A 7 -2.48 4.99 -9.08
C ASN A 7 -2.53 5.99 -10.22
N GLN A 8 -2.60 7.26 -9.85
CA GLN A 8 -2.56 8.32 -10.82
C GLN A 8 -1.12 8.75 -11.04
N GLY A 9 -0.84 9.20 -12.24
CA GLY A 9 0.49 9.66 -12.57
C GLY A 9 1.39 8.51 -12.91
N GLU A 10 2.66 8.74 -12.75
CA GLU A 10 3.65 7.76 -13.11
C GLU A 10 3.69 6.65 -12.09
N LEU A 11 3.66 5.42 -12.55
CA LEU A 11 3.66 4.27 -11.65
C LEU A 11 5.05 3.65 -11.61
N LYS A 12 5.36 3.09 -10.47
CA LYS A 12 6.61 2.38 -10.28
C LYS A 12 6.32 1.04 -9.65
N GLU A 13 6.92 0.01 -10.17
CA GLU A 13 6.72 -1.32 -9.64
C GLU A 13 7.79 -1.62 -8.62
N ILE A 14 7.37 -2.11 -7.46
CA ILE A 14 8.32 -2.57 -6.46
C ILE A 14 7.96 -3.99 -6.10
N LYS A 15 8.96 -4.75 -5.70
CA LYS A 15 8.76 -6.13 -5.34
C LYS A 15 9.14 -6.32 -3.88
N VAL A 16 8.26 -6.93 -3.14
CA VAL A 16 8.51 -7.20 -1.74
C VAL A 16 8.03 -8.60 -1.42
N LYS A 17 8.60 -9.15 -0.40
CA LYS A 17 8.13 -10.44 0.13
C LYS A 17 7.49 -10.17 1.46
N ILE A 18 6.29 -10.65 1.63
CA ILE A 18 5.56 -10.45 2.87
C ILE A 18 5.06 -11.80 3.37
N GLU A 19 4.62 -11.81 4.59
CA GLU A 19 4.10 -13.03 5.16
C GLU A 19 2.92 -13.53 4.35
N LYS A 20 2.89 -14.85 4.17
CA LYS A 20 1.85 -15.45 3.36
C LYS A 20 0.46 -15.14 3.90
N GLU A 21 0.32 -15.16 5.21
CA GLU A 21 -0.96 -14.91 5.84
C GLU A 21 -1.48 -13.52 5.51
N VAL A 22 -0.59 -12.54 5.55
CA VAL A 22 -0.96 -11.17 5.24
C VAL A 22 -1.36 -11.04 3.79
N ALA A 23 -0.61 -11.67 2.90
CA ALA A 23 -0.92 -11.64 1.48
C ALA A 23 -2.28 -12.25 1.22
N GLU A 24 -2.57 -13.36 1.87
CA GLU A 24 -3.85 -14.03 1.66
C GLU A 24 -4.99 -13.20 2.21
N ASP A 25 -4.76 -12.50 3.31
CA ASP A 25 -5.78 -11.64 3.86
C ASP A 25 -6.13 -10.52 2.90
N PHE A 26 -5.13 -9.95 2.24
CA PHE A 26 -5.40 -8.91 1.27
C PHE A 26 -6.15 -9.45 0.08
N GLU A 27 -5.86 -10.68 -0.32
CA GLU A 27 -6.61 -11.30 -1.41
C GLU A 27 -8.07 -11.50 -1.04
N LYS A 28 -8.32 -11.83 0.22
CA LYS A 28 -9.70 -11.94 0.69
C LYS A 28 -10.38 -10.58 0.68
N MET A 29 -9.66 -9.54 1.02
CA MET A 29 -10.22 -8.20 0.99
C MET A 29 -10.61 -7.80 -0.43
N VAL A 30 -9.80 -8.20 -1.40
CA VAL A 30 -10.14 -7.94 -2.79
C VAL A 30 -11.48 -8.58 -3.14
N LYS A 31 -11.66 -9.83 -2.74
CA LYS A 31 -12.89 -10.52 -3.04
C LYS A 31 -14.08 -9.89 -2.35
N ASN A 32 -13.88 -9.43 -1.13
CA ASN A 32 -14.98 -8.90 -0.34
C ASN A 32 -15.35 -7.48 -0.72
N THR A 33 -14.42 -6.72 -1.26
CA THR A 33 -14.65 -5.31 -1.52
C THR A 33 -14.71 -4.99 -2.99
N ASN A 34 -14.24 -5.91 -3.85
CA ASN A 34 -14.20 -5.67 -5.27
C ASN A 34 -13.22 -4.55 -5.63
N ILE A 35 -12.29 -4.26 -4.75
CA ILE A 35 -11.25 -3.28 -5.00
C ILE A 35 -10.02 -4.04 -5.48
N LYS A 36 -9.35 -3.50 -6.50
CA LYS A 36 -8.17 -4.15 -7.03
C LYS A 36 -7.09 -4.24 -5.98
N LEU A 37 -6.30 -5.30 -6.06
CA LEU A 37 -5.22 -5.49 -5.10
C LEU A 37 -4.25 -4.31 -5.10
N ASP A 38 -3.92 -3.81 -6.28
CA ASP A 38 -3.01 -2.66 -6.38
C ASP A 38 -3.55 -1.48 -5.61
N ASP A 39 -4.85 -1.24 -5.72
CA ASP A 39 -5.46 -0.10 -5.03
C ASP A 39 -5.50 -0.33 -3.53
N LEU A 40 -5.80 -1.54 -3.10
CA LEU A 40 -5.82 -1.84 -1.67
C LEU A 40 -4.45 -1.64 -1.05
N VAL A 41 -3.43 -2.16 -1.73
CA VAL A 41 -2.07 -2.03 -1.22
C VAL A 41 -1.67 -0.56 -1.19
N LEU A 42 -2.03 0.18 -2.23
CA LEU A 42 -1.70 1.60 -2.27
C LEU A 42 -2.37 2.36 -1.14
N ILE A 43 -3.64 2.06 -0.88
CA ILE A 43 -4.35 2.70 0.22
C ILE A 43 -3.65 2.42 1.54
N ALA A 44 -3.27 1.16 1.76
CA ALA A 44 -2.60 0.79 2.99
C ALA A 44 -1.27 1.51 3.13
N MET A 45 -0.54 1.61 2.03
CA MET A 45 0.76 2.27 2.06
C MET A 45 0.60 3.76 2.31
N LYS A 46 -0.40 4.37 1.70
CA LYS A 46 -0.63 5.79 1.94
C LYS A 46 -1.01 6.06 3.39
N ARG A 47 -1.80 5.19 3.97
CA ARG A 47 -2.17 5.35 5.37
C ARG A 47 -0.97 5.25 6.27
N PHE A 48 -0.11 4.26 6.01
CA PHE A 48 1.10 4.12 6.80
C PHE A 48 1.99 5.33 6.62
N ARG A 49 2.15 5.77 5.37
CA ARG A 49 2.99 6.93 5.10
C ARG A 49 2.47 8.16 5.84
N SER A 50 1.16 8.35 5.85
CA SER A 50 0.58 9.50 6.53
C SER A 50 0.77 9.42 8.04
N SER A 51 0.69 8.22 8.58
CA SER A 51 0.84 8.04 10.02
C SER A 51 2.27 8.13 10.47
N HIS A 52 3.21 7.89 9.57
CA HIS A 52 4.62 7.81 9.93
C HIS A 52 5.46 8.66 9.01
N THR A 53 5.02 9.90 8.81
CA THR A 53 5.72 10.77 7.89
C THR A 53 7.14 11.08 8.35
N ASP A 54 7.40 10.97 9.64
CA ASP A 54 8.74 11.19 10.12
C ASP A 54 9.71 10.16 9.57
N TYR A 55 9.23 9.00 9.15
CA TYR A 55 10.10 8.02 8.52
C TYR A 55 10.72 8.55 7.23
N LEU A 56 10.03 9.45 6.56
CA LEU A 56 10.56 10.05 5.34
C LEU A 56 11.72 10.95 5.61
N LYS A 57 11.79 11.51 6.82
CA LYS A 57 12.83 12.47 7.17
C LYS A 57 13.98 11.84 7.94
N LEU A 58 13.84 10.59 8.32
CA LEU A 58 14.89 9.94 9.05
C LEU A 58 16.08 9.68 8.15
N VAL A 59 17.25 9.87 8.70
CA VAL A 59 18.44 9.48 8.00
C VAL A 59 18.45 7.97 7.95
N PRO A 60 18.70 7.37 6.81
CA PRO A 60 18.71 5.93 6.75
C PRO A 60 19.71 5.37 7.73
N MET A 61 19.28 4.40 8.45
CA MET A 61 20.17 3.76 9.34
C MET A 61 20.93 2.86 8.51
N THR A 62 22.02 3.21 8.26
CA THR A 62 22.68 2.29 7.52
C THR A 62 23.18 1.40 8.32
N GLU A 63 22.78 0.81 8.08
CA GLU A 63 23.05 0.13 8.69
C GLU A 63 23.76 -0.20 8.22
#